data_b12a3f8c0dcdb1484c6fa9ba923ded6b
#
_entry.id   b12a3f8c0dcdb1484c6fa9ba923ded6b
#
_cell.length_a   1.000
_cell.length_b   1.000
_cell.length_c   1.000
_cell.angle_alpha   90.00
_cell.angle_beta   90.00
_cell.angle_gamma   90.00
#
_symmetry.space_group_name_H-M   'P 1'
#
loop_
_entity.id
_entity.type
_entity.pdbx_description
1 polymer ?
#
loop_
_entity_poly.entity_id
_entity_poly.type
_entity_poly.pdbx_seq_one_letter_code
_entity_poly.pdbx_strand_id
1 'polypeptide(L)'
;MLSLYPGNRKELIRELKGLIYQNPVLAKEDDPNAGWETADEYLSGNVRQKLRIARIYAQNNPLFADNVEALEKVQPKDLTAPEISVKLGTTWIENEDYEQFIYELLEIPENNQRNYCTHIGHALKVERLDADMSYHIDRGNFFGGTIRTRETYGTRFMDAISIIEELLNSRIVTIRDRVQEGEKVRYVINRKETMLARDKAEQIKEAFRDWIFKEPERRKKYVDFYNETFNCDRQRSYDGSYLKLPGLNPLLKLRPYQKNAVARALLCGGNTLLAHTVGAGKSLETVSYTHLTLPTIC
;
A
#
# COMPACT_ATOMS: atom_id res chain seq x y z
N MET A 1 16.98 -31.51 -9.19
CA MET A 1 18.21 -30.91 -9.73
C MET A 1 19.44 -31.78 -9.44
N LEU A 2 19.73 -32.11 -8.19
CA LEU A 2 20.90 -32.97 -7.83
C LEU A 2 20.94 -34.35 -8.53
N SER A 3 19.78 -34.95 -8.82
CA SER A 3 19.72 -36.26 -9.53
C SER A 3 20.15 -36.18 -11.00
N LEU A 4 20.22 -34.98 -11.56
CA LEU A 4 20.57 -34.74 -12.97
C LEU A 4 21.97 -34.15 -13.14
N TYR A 5 22.63 -33.80 -12.03
CA TYR A 5 23.94 -33.17 -12.03
C TYR A 5 25.04 -34.22 -11.72
N PRO A 6 26.06 -34.38 -12.56
CA PRO A 6 27.08 -35.40 -12.40
C PRO A 6 28.11 -35.09 -11.31
N GLY A 7 28.17 -33.84 -10.82
CA GLY A 7 29.11 -33.41 -9.78
C GLY A 7 28.51 -33.46 -8.37
N ASN A 8 29.32 -33.05 -7.40
CA ASN A 8 28.86 -33.00 -6.02
C ASN A 8 28.06 -31.72 -5.76
N ARG A 9 27.28 -31.70 -4.66
CA ARG A 9 26.40 -30.60 -4.28
C ARG A 9 27.14 -29.27 -4.11
N LYS A 10 28.34 -29.28 -3.53
CA LYS A 10 29.11 -28.05 -3.30
C LYS A 10 29.53 -27.40 -4.61
N GLU A 11 29.86 -28.21 -5.60
CA GLU A 11 30.20 -27.76 -6.97
C GLU A 11 28.97 -27.16 -7.64
N LEU A 12 27.81 -27.82 -7.56
CA LEU A 12 26.54 -27.31 -8.12
C LEU A 12 26.20 -25.96 -7.53
N ILE A 13 26.25 -25.77 -6.19
CA ILE A 13 25.97 -24.50 -5.54
C ILE A 13 26.96 -23.42 -6.00
N ARG A 14 28.22 -23.77 -6.18
CA ARG A 14 29.26 -22.83 -6.66
C ARG A 14 28.99 -22.38 -8.09
N GLU A 15 28.63 -23.31 -8.98
CA GLU A 15 28.30 -23.02 -10.37
C GLU A 15 27.00 -22.18 -10.51
N LEU A 16 26.03 -22.40 -9.63
CA LEU A 16 24.79 -21.67 -9.59
C LEU A 16 24.84 -20.38 -8.74
N LYS A 17 26.04 -19.98 -8.28
CA LYS A 17 26.20 -18.75 -7.50
C LYS A 17 25.65 -17.55 -8.25
N GLY A 18 24.76 -16.79 -7.58
CA GLY A 18 24.06 -15.64 -8.16
C GLY A 18 22.77 -15.99 -8.92
N LEU A 19 22.54 -17.28 -9.25
CA LEU A 19 21.29 -17.74 -9.87
C LEU A 19 20.32 -18.32 -8.84
N ILE A 20 20.84 -18.83 -7.73
CA ILE A 20 20.05 -19.35 -6.61
C ILE A 20 20.55 -18.79 -5.29
N TYR A 21 19.66 -18.65 -4.34
CA TYR A 21 19.92 -18.21 -2.98
C TYR A 21 19.20 -19.12 -1.99
N GLN A 22 19.81 -19.40 -0.85
CA GLN A 22 19.14 -20.12 0.21
C GLN A 22 18.40 -19.11 1.12
N ASN A 23 17.09 -19.21 1.20
CA ASN A 23 16.28 -18.38 2.08
C ASN A 23 16.50 -18.83 3.54
N PRO A 24 17.07 -17.99 4.41
CA PRO A 24 17.39 -18.39 5.77
C PRO A 24 16.16 -18.76 6.61
N VAL A 25 14.98 -18.25 6.28
CA VAL A 25 13.71 -18.58 6.99
C VAL A 25 13.22 -19.99 6.63
N LEU A 26 13.47 -20.43 5.40
CA LEU A 26 13.04 -21.73 4.90
C LEU A 26 14.13 -22.79 5.01
N ALA A 27 15.35 -22.39 5.32
CA ALA A 27 16.47 -23.30 5.56
C ALA A 27 16.20 -24.14 6.81
N LYS A 28 16.49 -25.43 6.74
CA LYS A 28 16.39 -26.36 7.87
C LYS A 28 17.76 -26.96 8.15
N GLU A 29 18.11 -27.06 9.42
CA GLU A 29 19.41 -27.64 9.83
C GLU A 29 19.53 -29.12 9.41
N ASP A 30 18.41 -29.85 9.48
CA ASP A 30 18.33 -31.26 9.13
C ASP A 30 18.23 -31.55 7.63
N ASP A 31 17.83 -30.54 6.83
CA ASP A 31 17.70 -30.68 5.39
C ASP A 31 18.49 -29.58 4.64
N PRO A 32 19.70 -29.87 4.24
CA PRO A 32 20.52 -28.91 3.49
C PRO A 32 19.93 -28.54 2.11
N ASN A 33 18.91 -29.25 1.61
CA ASN A 33 18.23 -28.91 0.35
C ASN A 33 17.04 -27.96 0.55
N ALA A 34 16.64 -27.71 1.79
CA ALA A 34 15.53 -26.81 2.08
C ALA A 34 15.88 -25.34 1.84
N GLY A 35 14.88 -24.59 1.40
CA GLY A 35 14.95 -23.13 1.31
C GLY A 35 15.70 -22.56 0.11
N TRP A 36 16.07 -23.35 -0.88
CA TRP A 36 16.71 -22.83 -2.08
C TRP A 36 15.65 -22.25 -3.04
N GLU A 37 15.82 -20.98 -3.35
CA GLU A 37 14.99 -20.21 -4.28
C GLU A 37 15.82 -19.71 -5.46
N THR A 38 15.21 -19.51 -6.61
CA THR A 38 15.85 -18.84 -7.74
C THR A 38 16.11 -17.36 -7.41
N ALA A 39 17.10 -16.74 -8.07
CA ALA A 39 17.38 -15.32 -7.88
C ALA A 39 16.15 -14.44 -8.08
N ASP A 40 15.35 -14.70 -9.12
CA ASP A 40 14.13 -13.94 -9.41
C ASP A 40 13.07 -14.06 -8.31
N GLU A 41 13.03 -15.18 -7.61
CA GLU A 41 12.10 -15.43 -6.52
C GLU A 41 12.64 -14.84 -5.21
N TYR A 42 13.88 -15.13 -4.86
CA TYR A 42 14.50 -14.65 -3.63
C TYR A 42 14.60 -13.11 -3.59
N LEU A 43 15.03 -12.50 -4.70
CA LEU A 43 15.22 -11.05 -4.83
C LEU A 43 13.92 -10.29 -5.22
N SER A 44 12.76 -10.85 -4.92
CA SER A 44 11.44 -10.24 -5.12
C SER A 44 10.58 -10.32 -3.85
N GLY A 45 9.41 -9.69 -3.86
CA GLY A 45 8.56 -9.52 -2.68
C GLY A 45 9.16 -8.50 -1.71
N ASN A 46 8.93 -8.65 -0.42
CA ASN A 46 9.44 -7.72 0.59
C ASN A 46 10.96 -7.86 0.77
N VAL A 47 11.70 -7.18 -0.09
CA VAL A 47 13.18 -7.23 -0.12
C VAL A 47 13.83 -6.52 1.07
N ARG A 48 13.11 -5.56 1.71
CA ARG A 48 13.62 -4.89 2.92
C ARG A 48 13.63 -5.84 4.10
N GLN A 49 12.55 -6.56 4.32
CA GLN A 49 12.45 -7.56 5.37
C GLN A 49 13.45 -8.70 5.14
N LYS A 50 13.55 -9.20 3.89
CA LYS A 50 14.53 -10.23 3.52
C LYS A 50 15.96 -9.78 3.82
N LEU A 51 16.30 -8.51 3.53
CA LEU A 51 17.63 -7.97 3.84
C LEU A 51 17.91 -7.93 5.35
N ARG A 52 16.95 -7.50 6.17
CA ARG A 52 17.09 -7.49 7.63
C ARG A 52 17.37 -8.91 8.16
N ILE A 53 16.59 -9.87 7.69
CA ILE A 53 16.75 -11.28 8.07
C ILE A 53 18.10 -11.81 7.60
N ALA A 54 18.48 -11.58 6.35
CA ALA A 54 19.74 -12.03 5.80
C ALA A 54 20.94 -11.48 6.57
N ARG A 55 20.92 -10.22 7.01
CA ARG A 55 21.96 -9.60 7.85
C ARG A 55 22.11 -10.28 9.21
N ILE A 56 20.99 -10.64 9.85
CA ILE A 56 21.02 -11.36 11.13
C ILE A 56 21.66 -12.73 10.96
N TYR A 57 21.27 -13.47 9.93
CA TYR A 57 21.81 -14.81 9.69
C TYR A 57 23.27 -14.79 9.20
N ALA A 58 23.67 -13.77 8.44
CA ALA A 58 25.04 -13.61 7.96
C ALA A 58 26.06 -13.39 9.10
N GLN A 59 25.63 -12.88 10.26
CA GLN A 59 26.51 -12.77 11.44
C GLN A 59 26.98 -14.14 11.95
N ASN A 60 26.15 -15.15 11.83
CA ASN A 60 26.43 -16.49 12.32
C ASN A 60 26.87 -17.47 11.21
N ASN A 61 26.53 -17.19 9.95
CA ASN A 61 26.83 -18.07 8.82
C ASN A 61 27.27 -17.27 7.59
N PRO A 62 28.54 -17.37 7.19
CA PRO A 62 29.11 -16.66 6.04
C PRO A 62 28.41 -16.96 4.70
N LEU A 63 27.71 -18.09 4.58
CA LEU A 63 26.95 -18.43 3.36
C LEU A 63 25.89 -17.39 2.99
N PHE A 64 25.35 -16.68 3.98
CA PHE A 64 24.34 -15.65 3.74
C PHE A 64 24.93 -14.27 3.40
N ALA A 65 26.25 -14.10 3.35
CA ALA A 65 26.88 -12.85 2.95
C ALA A 65 26.53 -12.50 1.49
N ASP A 66 26.52 -13.49 0.60
CA ASP A 66 26.12 -13.32 -0.81
C ASP A 66 24.65 -12.87 -0.92
N ASN A 67 23.78 -13.36 -0.03
CA ASN A 67 22.38 -12.94 0.05
C ASN A 67 22.25 -11.46 0.41
N VAL A 68 23.03 -10.99 1.39
CA VAL A 68 23.04 -9.59 1.80
C VAL A 68 23.46 -8.70 0.63
N GLU A 69 24.60 -9.02 -0.02
CA GLU A 69 25.09 -8.24 -1.16
C GLU A 69 24.08 -8.18 -2.31
N ALA A 70 23.43 -9.30 -2.62
CA ALA A 70 22.44 -9.36 -3.68
C ALA A 70 21.17 -8.56 -3.32
N LEU A 71 20.70 -8.67 -2.07
CA LEU A 71 19.52 -7.94 -1.60
C LEU A 71 19.78 -6.44 -1.49
N GLU A 72 20.98 -5.98 -1.15
CA GLU A 72 21.34 -4.56 -1.13
C GLU A 72 21.26 -3.92 -2.53
N LYS A 73 21.65 -4.65 -3.57
CA LYS A 73 21.60 -4.16 -4.96
C LYS A 73 20.17 -3.97 -5.49
N VAL A 74 19.21 -4.64 -4.91
CA VAL A 74 17.81 -4.65 -5.40
C VAL A 74 16.84 -3.89 -4.53
N GLN A 75 17.34 -3.18 -3.50
CA GLN A 75 16.48 -2.36 -2.66
C GLN A 75 15.77 -1.28 -3.47
N PRO A 76 14.47 -1.07 -3.25
CA PRO A 76 13.77 0.06 -3.86
C PRO A 76 14.35 1.36 -3.32
N LYS A 77 14.43 2.37 -4.20
CA LYS A 77 14.84 3.71 -3.80
C LYS A 77 13.84 4.29 -2.80
N ASP A 78 14.34 4.89 -1.72
CA ASP A 78 13.48 5.57 -0.76
C ASP A 78 12.75 6.75 -1.40
N LEU A 79 11.46 6.79 -1.19
CA LEU A 79 10.62 7.91 -1.59
C LEU A 79 10.79 9.06 -0.61
N THR A 80 10.86 10.26 -1.15
CA THR A 80 10.90 11.49 -0.38
C THR A 80 9.49 12.01 -0.06
N ALA A 81 9.35 12.89 0.92
CA ALA A 81 8.05 13.43 1.33
C ALA A 81 7.18 13.97 0.18
N PRO A 82 7.72 14.71 -0.83
CA PRO A 82 6.91 15.15 -1.97
C PRO A 82 6.42 14.04 -2.90
N GLU A 83 7.10 12.87 -2.89
CA GLU A 83 6.73 11.72 -3.73
C GLU A 83 5.66 10.85 -3.06
N ILE A 84 5.43 11.03 -1.76
CA ILE A 84 4.44 10.28 -0.99
C ILE A 84 3.09 11.00 -1.03
N SER A 85 2.08 10.37 -1.64
CA SER A 85 0.72 10.90 -1.65
C SER A 85 -0.02 10.51 -0.37
N VAL A 86 -0.28 11.50 0.47
CA VAL A 86 -1.04 11.31 1.72
C VAL A 86 -2.42 11.93 1.58
N LYS A 87 -3.45 11.22 2.08
CA LYS A 87 -4.85 11.68 2.12
C LYS A 87 -5.34 11.67 3.55
N LEU A 88 -6.27 12.57 3.87
CA LEU A 88 -7.03 12.49 5.12
C LEU A 88 -7.74 11.14 5.22
N GLY A 89 -7.73 10.54 6.41
CA GLY A 89 -8.34 9.23 6.66
C GLY A 89 -7.44 8.03 6.30
N THR A 90 -6.18 8.26 6.02
CA THR A 90 -5.19 7.18 5.83
C THR A 90 -4.94 6.46 7.15
N THR A 91 -5.13 5.14 7.19
CA THR A 91 -5.11 4.34 8.43
C THR A 91 -3.76 4.20 9.12
N TRP A 92 -2.68 4.56 8.43
CA TRP A 92 -1.32 4.48 8.96
C TRP A 92 -0.84 5.80 9.62
N ILE A 93 -1.69 6.84 9.62
CA ILE A 93 -1.46 8.07 10.38
C ILE A 93 -2.11 7.92 11.74
N GLU A 94 -1.43 8.35 12.80
CA GLU A 94 -1.93 8.25 14.17
C GLU A 94 -3.07 9.24 14.41
N ASN A 95 -4.00 8.86 15.28
CA ASN A 95 -5.16 9.71 15.61
C ASN A 95 -4.74 11.05 16.23
N GLU A 96 -3.68 11.02 17.04
CA GLU A 96 -3.10 12.19 17.71
C GLU A 96 -2.59 13.22 16.69
N ASP A 97 -2.04 12.78 15.57
CA ASP A 97 -1.60 13.68 14.51
C ASP A 97 -2.79 14.31 13.77
N TYR A 98 -3.91 13.60 13.63
CA TYR A 98 -5.16 14.19 13.13
C TYR A 98 -5.75 15.21 14.11
N GLU A 99 -5.71 14.92 15.42
CA GLU A 99 -6.12 15.87 16.46
C GLU A 99 -5.29 17.15 16.39
N GLN A 100 -3.97 17.02 16.35
CA GLN A 100 -3.04 18.14 16.25
C GLN A 100 -3.31 18.97 14.98
N PHE A 101 -3.53 18.32 13.84
CA PHE A 101 -3.91 19.01 12.62
C PHE A 101 -5.17 19.85 12.78
N ILE A 102 -6.22 19.28 13.40
CA ILE A 102 -7.50 19.99 13.64
C ILE A 102 -7.28 21.18 14.53
N TYR A 103 -6.51 21.04 15.62
CA TYR A 103 -6.20 22.13 16.52
C TYR A 103 -5.44 23.27 15.83
N GLU A 104 -4.44 22.96 15.04
CA GLU A 104 -3.66 23.97 14.33
C GLU A 104 -4.44 24.62 13.19
N LEU A 105 -5.16 23.83 12.39
CA LEU A 105 -5.98 24.32 11.26
C LEU A 105 -7.06 25.32 11.72
N LEU A 106 -7.76 24.94 12.79
CA LEU A 106 -8.93 25.69 13.27
C LEU A 106 -8.56 26.72 14.32
N GLU A 107 -7.27 26.85 14.70
CA GLU A 107 -6.79 27.73 15.76
C GLU A 107 -7.61 27.60 17.06
N ILE A 108 -7.81 26.34 17.48
CA ILE A 108 -8.54 26.06 18.71
C ILE A 108 -7.66 26.44 19.91
N PRO A 109 -8.14 27.28 20.83
CA PRO A 109 -7.36 27.75 21.99
C PRO A 109 -6.82 26.60 22.85
N GLU A 110 -5.62 26.75 23.41
CA GLU A 110 -4.97 25.73 24.27
C GLU A 110 -5.83 25.33 25.48
N ASN A 111 -6.67 26.23 26.00
CA ASN A 111 -7.59 25.92 27.11
C ASN A 111 -8.58 24.80 26.73
N ASN A 112 -8.92 24.65 25.46
CA ASN A 112 -9.77 23.58 24.96
C ASN A 112 -8.98 22.30 24.66
N GLN A 113 -7.64 22.41 24.54
CA GLN A 113 -6.76 21.27 24.30
C GLN A 113 -6.40 20.54 25.62
N ARG A 114 -6.40 21.25 26.76
CA ARG A 114 -5.89 20.75 28.05
C ARG A 114 -6.93 20.62 29.17
N ASN A 115 -8.20 20.54 28.90
CA ASN A 115 -9.20 20.43 29.98
C ASN A 115 -9.18 19.08 30.71
N TYR A 116 -8.11 18.87 31.46
CA TYR A 116 -7.96 17.74 32.39
C TYR A 116 -8.60 17.96 33.76
N CYS A 117 -9.11 19.13 34.08
CA CYS A 117 -9.35 19.51 35.46
C CYS A 117 -10.81 19.72 35.87
N THR A 118 -11.79 19.56 34.99
CA THR A 118 -13.19 19.66 35.40
C THR A 118 -13.90 18.34 35.06
N HIS A 119 -14.68 17.87 36.02
CA HIS A 119 -15.42 16.59 35.93
C HIS A 119 -16.46 16.51 34.79
N ILE A 120 -16.50 17.48 33.91
CA ILE A 120 -17.47 17.58 32.81
C ILE A 120 -16.73 18.08 31.57
N GLY A 121 -16.27 17.14 30.75
CA GLY A 121 -15.76 17.39 29.42
C GLY A 121 -14.28 17.09 29.20
N HIS A 122 -13.95 16.76 27.99
CA HIS A 122 -12.61 16.41 27.51
C HIS A 122 -12.25 17.26 26.27
N ALA A 123 -10.98 17.25 25.90
CA ALA A 123 -10.51 17.84 24.66
C ALA A 123 -11.10 17.13 23.45
N LEU A 124 -11.10 17.80 22.30
CA LEU A 124 -11.49 17.18 21.03
C LEU A 124 -10.60 15.96 20.77
N LYS A 125 -11.19 14.84 20.42
CA LYS A 125 -10.52 13.59 20.13
C LYS A 125 -10.94 13.01 18.79
N VAL A 126 -10.00 12.38 18.12
CA VAL A 126 -10.26 11.60 16.91
C VAL A 126 -10.18 10.12 17.29
N GLU A 127 -11.28 9.44 17.19
CA GLU A 127 -11.38 8.00 17.53
C GLU A 127 -11.66 7.20 16.26
N ARG A 128 -10.97 6.07 16.11
CA ARG A 128 -11.27 5.11 15.06
C ARG A 128 -12.05 3.95 15.66
N LEU A 129 -13.24 3.72 15.13
CA LEU A 129 -14.11 2.63 15.56
C LEU A 129 -13.65 1.32 14.88
N ASP A 130 -13.33 0.30 15.68
CA ASP A 130 -12.83 -0.98 15.15
C ASP A 130 -13.88 -1.77 14.37
N ALA A 131 -15.17 -1.51 14.61
CA ALA A 131 -16.27 -2.27 14.02
C ALA A 131 -16.39 -2.07 12.50
N ASP A 132 -16.23 -0.84 12.03
CA ASP A 132 -16.38 -0.47 10.61
C ASP A 132 -15.19 0.35 10.09
N MET A 133 -14.14 0.49 10.89
CA MET A 133 -12.93 1.26 10.60
C MET A 133 -13.21 2.73 10.30
N SER A 134 -14.37 3.25 10.74
CA SER A 134 -14.74 4.65 10.58
C SER A 134 -14.08 5.53 11.64
N TYR A 135 -13.85 6.79 11.28
CA TYR A 135 -13.39 7.82 12.19
C TYR A 135 -14.56 8.59 12.75
N HIS A 136 -14.52 8.87 14.03
CA HIS A 136 -15.45 9.77 14.73
C HIS A 136 -14.67 10.87 15.43
N ILE A 137 -15.17 12.11 15.34
CA ILE A 137 -14.58 13.25 16.02
C ILE A 137 -15.46 13.61 17.22
N ASP A 138 -15.01 13.18 18.40
CA ASP A 138 -15.62 13.64 19.62
C ASP A 138 -15.17 15.08 19.91
N ARG A 139 -16.11 16.00 19.90
CA ARG A 139 -15.85 17.43 20.05
C ARG A 139 -15.50 17.86 21.46
N GLY A 140 -15.71 16.99 22.44
CA GLY A 140 -15.47 17.31 23.84
C GLY A 140 -16.15 18.60 24.28
N ASN A 141 -15.39 19.50 24.86
CA ASN A 141 -15.86 20.84 25.30
C ASN A 141 -15.86 21.90 24.19
N PHE A 142 -15.55 21.54 22.96
CA PHE A 142 -15.53 22.50 21.86
C PHE A 142 -16.94 22.73 21.29
N PHE A 143 -17.74 23.53 21.99
CA PHE A 143 -19.11 23.90 21.57
C PHE A 143 -19.17 25.18 20.76
N GLY A 144 -18.16 26.03 20.83
CA GLY A 144 -18.10 27.34 20.18
C GLY A 144 -17.25 27.30 18.93
N GLY A 145 -17.81 27.61 17.78
CA GLY A 145 -17.00 27.71 16.58
C GLY A 145 -16.08 28.93 16.61
N THR A 146 -14.82 28.76 16.22
CA THR A 146 -13.98 29.87 15.80
C THR A 146 -14.46 30.40 14.44
N ILE A 147 -14.01 31.58 14.02
CA ILE A 147 -14.27 32.08 12.66
C ILE A 147 -13.79 31.06 11.63
N ARG A 148 -12.65 30.41 11.88
CA ARG A 148 -12.11 29.36 11.00
C ARG A 148 -13.03 28.14 10.89
N THR A 149 -13.65 27.74 11.99
CA THR A 149 -14.55 26.58 12.00
C THR A 149 -15.84 26.83 11.20
N ARG A 150 -16.37 28.06 11.25
CA ARG A 150 -17.68 28.39 10.67
C ARG A 150 -17.59 28.99 9.27
N GLU A 151 -16.59 29.85 9.02
CA GLU A 151 -16.54 30.67 7.81
C GLU A 151 -15.36 30.28 6.91
N THR A 152 -14.14 30.10 7.47
CA THR A 152 -12.97 29.82 6.64
C THR A 152 -13.00 28.41 6.07
N TYR A 153 -13.20 27.40 6.91
CA TYR A 153 -13.21 26.00 6.52
C TYR A 153 -14.58 25.32 6.65
N GLY A 154 -15.58 26.04 7.16
CA GLY A 154 -16.96 25.60 7.26
C GLY A 154 -17.91 26.38 6.34
N THR A 155 -19.17 25.97 6.37
CA THR A 155 -20.31 26.63 5.73
C THR A 155 -21.40 26.87 6.77
N ARG A 156 -22.46 27.61 6.38
CA ARG A 156 -23.62 27.82 7.22
C ARG A 156 -24.31 26.52 7.67
N PHE A 157 -24.24 25.47 6.86
CA PHE A 157 -24.96 24.21 7.08
C PHE A 157 -24.09 23.10 7.62
N MET A 158 -22.77 23.22 7.47
CA MET A 158 -21.81 22.20 7.91
C MET A 158 -20.53 22.89 8.38
N ASP A 159 -20.15 22.68 9.62
CA ASP A 159 -18.92 23.22 10.18
C ASP A 159 -17.69 22.44 9.72
N ALA A 160 -16.51 23.02 9.92
CA ALA A 160 -15.26 22.43 9.47
C ALA A 160 -15.01 21.05 10.10
N ILE A 161 -15.37 20.83 11.37
CA ILE A 161 -15.18 19.55 12.06
C ILE A 161 -16.00 18.45 11.38
N SER A 162 -17.28 18.73 11.05
CA SER A 162 -18.10 17.77 10.32
C SER A 162 -17.57 17.50 8.91
N ILE A 163 -17.01 18.52 8.23
CA ILE A 163 -16.38 18.32 6.91
C ILE A 163 -15.14 17.43 7.07
N ILE A 164 -14.31 17.66 8.08
CA ILE A 164 -13.11 16.84 8.35
C ILE A 164 -13.51 15.39 8.66
N GLU A 165 -14.56 15.17 9.46
CA GLU A 165 -15.06 13.83 9.78
C GLU A 165 -15.51 13.07 8.52
N GLU A 166 -16.24 13.73 7.61
CA GLU A 166 -16.59 13.14 6.32
C GLU A 166 -15.34 12.81 5.46
N LEU A 167 -14.32 13.69 5.49
CA LEU A 167 -13.06 13.48 4.77
C LEU A 167 -12.23 12.34 5.35
N LEU A 168 -12.15 12.22 6.67
CA LEU A 168 -11.49 11.10 7.34
C LEU A 168 -12.13 9.75 6.94
N ASN A 169 -13.44 9.76 6.76
CA ASN A 169 -14.20 8.58 6.32
C ASN A 169 -14.25 8.40 4.80
N SER A 170 -13.48 9.20 4.05
CA SER A 170 -13.48 9.17 2.57
C SER A 170 -14.87 9.35 1.96
N ARG A 171 -15.80 9.99 2.68
CA ARG A 171 -17.17 10.26 2.23
C ARG A 171 -17.22 11.54 1.40
N ILE A 172 -18.18 11.58 0.48
CA ILE A 172 -18.41 12.76 -0.36
C ILE A 172 -19.30 13.74 0.43
N VAL A 173 -18.77 14.92 0.73
CA VAL A 173 -19.52 15.98 1.41
C VAL A 173 -20.75 16.34 0.59
N THR A 174 -21.94 16.25 1.22
CA THR A 174 -23.23 16.52 0.59
C THR A 174 -24.18 17.16 1.59
N ILE A 175 -24.69 18.34 1.25
CA ILE A 175 -25.68 19.07 2.06
C ILE A 175 -27.05 18.81 1.48
N ARG A 176 -28.01 18.49 2.36
CA ARG A 176 -29.39 18.19 2.00
C ARG A 176 -30.34 19.13 2.76
N ASP A 177 -31.30 19.74 2.05
CA ASP A 177 -32.38 20.51 2.64
C ASP A 177 -33.53 19.59 2.99
N ARG A 178 -34.14 19.85 4.13
CA ARG A 178 -35.35 19.18 4.55
C ARG A 178 -36.56 19.90 3.93
N VAL A 179 -37.21 19.26 2.97
CA VAL A 179 -38.41 19.77 2.32
C VAL A 179 -39.62 19.00 2.82
N GLN A 180 -40.64 19.71 3.28
CA GLN A 180 -41.90 19.12 3.73
C GLN A 180 -42.89 19.13 2.57
N GLU A 181 -43.30 17.94 2.10
CA GLU A 181 -44.34 17.75 1.09
C GLU A 181 -45.57 17.12 1.77
N GLY A 182 -46.50 17.95 2.27
CA GLY A 182 -47.67 17.50 3.06
C GLY A 182 -47.20 16.85 4.39
N GLU A 183 -47.61 15.60 4.64
CA GLU A 183 -47.19 14.84 5.83
C GLU A 183 -45.82 14.14 5.70
N LYS A 184 -45.24 14.14 4.51
CA LYS A 184 -43.95 13.45 4.25
C LYS A 184 -42.78 14.44 4.26
N VAL A 185 -41.70 14.03 4.89
CA VAL A 185 -40.41 14.75 4.87
C VAL A 185 -39.51 14.13 3.81
N ARG A 186 -39.01 14.96 2.90
CA ARG A 186 -38.06 14.57 1.86
C ARG A 186 -36.78 15.37 2.02
N TYR A 187 -35.64 14.68 1.85
CA TYR A 187 -34.33 15.33 1.82
C TYR A 187 -33.86 15.52 0.38
N VAL A 188 -33.66 16.77 -0.01
CA VAL A 188 -33.22 17.14 -1.37
C VAL A 188 -31.83 17.73 -1.31
N ILE A 189 -30.98 17.35 -2.25
CA ILE A 189 -29.60 17.87 -2.29
C ILE A 189 -29.60 19.36 -2.62
N ASN A 190 -29.04 20.16 -1.72
CA ASN A 190 -28.76 21.56 -1.97
C ASN A 190 -27.47 21.70 -2.76
N ARG A 191 -27.58 21.85 -4.08
CA ARG A 191 -26.42 21.87 -4.99
C ARG A 191 -25.46 23.00 -4.69
N LYS A 192 -25.97 24.22 -4.38
CA LYS A 192 -25.14 25.39 -4.12
C LYS A 192 -24.29 25.21 -2.86
N GLU A 193 -24.95 24.84 -1.76
CA GLU A 193 -24.25 24.66 -0.47
C GLU A 193 -23.33 23.44 -0.49
N THR A 194 -23.71 22.38 -1.21
CA THR A 194 -22.84 21.21 -1.43
C THR A 194 -21.57 21.59 -2.19
N MET A 195 -21.67 22.45 -3.20
CA MET A 195 -20.50 22.91 -3.94
C MET A 195 -19.57 23.73 -3.04
N LEU A 196 -20.10 24.68 -2.28
CA LEU A 196 -19.33 25.46 -1.30
C LEU A 196 -18.63 24.56 -0.26
N ALA A 197 -19.34 23.57 0.28
CA ALA A 197 -18.75 22.64 1.25
C ALA A 197 -17.64 21.77 0.63
N ARG A 198 -17.77 21.39 -0.63
CA ARG A 198 -16.72 20.66 -1.37
C ARG A 198 -15.49 21.51 -1.63
N ASP A 199 -15.65 22.79 -1.97
CA ASP A 199 -14.54 23.71 -2.12
C ASP A 199 -13.78 23.88 -0.79
N LYS A 200 -14.49 23.95 0.35
CA LYS A 200 -13.89 23.95 1.69
C LYS A 200 -13.18 22.63 1.99
N ALA A 201 -13.77 21.52 1.61
CA ALA A 201 -13.16 20.19 1.76
C ALA A 201 -11.85 20.06 0.98
N GLU A 202 -11.75 20.60 -0.24
CA GLU A 202 -10.50 20.62 -1.00
C GLU A 202 -9.44 21.50 -0.31
N GLN A 203 -9.81 22.68 0.19
CA GLN A 203 -8.90 23.54 0.96
C GLN A 203 -8.34 22.82 2.20
N ILE A 204 -9.17 22.06 2.92
CA ILE A 204 -8.75 21.27 4.08
C ILE A 204 -7.79 20.16 3.65
N LYS A 205 -8.04 19.47 2.55
CA LYS A 205 -7.16 18.43 2.02
C LYS A 205 -5.78 18.98 1.62
N GLU A 206 -5.76 20.15 0.97
CA GLU A 206 -4.51 20.82 0.61
C GLU A 206 -3.74 21.25 1.86
N ALA A 207 -4.42 21.87 2.82
CA ALA A 207 -3.81 22.24 4.09
C ALA A 207 -3.20 21.04 4.83
N PHE A 208 -3.86 19.88 4.80
CA PHE A 208 -3.36 18.67 5.42
C PHE A 208 -2.09 18.12 4.72
N ARG A 209 -2.08 18.14 3.38
CA ARG A 209 -0.90 17.71 2.61
C ARG A 209 0.34 18.53 2.93
N ASP A 210 0.15 19.84 3.07
CA ASP A 210 1.25 20.75 3.43
C ASP A 210 1.68 20.57 4.89
N TRP A 211 0.71 20.34 5.77
CA TRP A 211 0.94 20.24 7.20
C TRP A 211 1.66 18.96 7.61
N ILE A 212 1.29 17.80 7.06
CA ILE A 212 1.77 16.49 7.52
C ILE A 212 3.28 16.34 7.44
N PHE A 213 3.91 16.95 6.43
CA PHE A 213 5.36 16.92 6.23
C PHE A 213 6.08 18.22 6.60
N LYS A 214 5.39 19.16 7.23
CA LYS A 214 5.99 20.46 7.61
C LYS A 214 7.02 20.31 8.72
N GLU A 215 6.69 19.60 9.76
CA GLU A 215 7.55 19.34 10.91
C GLU A 215 8.58 18.25 10.60
N PRO A 216 9.89 18.47 10.90
CA PRO A 216 10.96 17.53 10.54
C PRO A 216 10.82 16.15 11.19
N GLU A 217 10.41 16.08 12.47
CA GLU A 217 10.28 14.82 13.20
C GLU A 217 9.11 14.00 12.66
N ARG A 218 7.95 14.62 12.51
CA ARG A 218 6.76 14.00 11.91
C ARG A 218 7.01 13.57 10.47
N ARG A 219 7.68 14.40 9.67
CA ARG A 219 8.11 14.07 8.31
C ARG A 219 8.95 12.81 8.29
N LYS A 220 9.99 12.76 9.12
CA LYS A 220 10.88 11.59 9.19
C LYS A 220 10.11 10.34 9.58
N LYS A 221 9.29 10.41 10.66
CA LYS A 221 8.45 9.30 11.13
C LYS A 221 7.62 8.69 10.00
N TYR A 222 6.89 9.51 9.25
CA TYR A 222 5.97 9.02 8.23
C TYR A 222 6.65 8.64 6.91
N VAL A 223 7.74 9.30 6.53
CA VAL A 223 8.54 8.91 5.37
C VAL A 223 9.20 7.56 5.61
N ASP A 224 9.81 7.35 6.77
CA ASP A 224 10.45 6.09 7.13
C ASP A 224 9.39 4.97 7.20
N PHE A 225 8.27 5.21 7.88
CA PHE A 225 7.17 4.24 7.95
C PHE A 225 6.63 3.86 6.57
N TYR A 226 6.40 4.83 5.69
CA TYR A 226 5.90 4.59 4.35
C TYR A 226 6.87 3.74 3.52
N ASN A 227 8.15 4.10 3.55
CA ASN A 227 9.18 3.35 2.83
C ASN A 227 9.33 1.92 3.36
N GLU A 228 9.22 1.73 4.67
CA GLU A 228 9.34 0.41 5.26
C GLU A 228 8.14 -0.50 5.02
N THR A 229 6.93 0.09 4.94
CA THR A 229 5.68 -0.67 4.88
C THR A 229 5.16 -0.80 3.45
N PHE A 230 5.19 0.27 2.66
CA PHE A 230 4.56 0.32 1.34
C PHE A 230 5.57 0.34 0.18
N ASN A 231 6.79 0.83 0.40
CA ASN A 231 7.86 0.85 -0.59
C ASN A 231 8.91 -0.22 -0.28
N CYS A 232 8.46 -1.39 0.10
CA CYS A 232 9.34 -2.51 0.50
C CYS A 232 9.35 -3.65 -0.51
N ASP A 233 8.39 -3.68 -1.44
CA ASP A 233 8.19 -4.78 -2.34
C ASP A 233 8.84 -4.53 -3.71
N ARG A 234 9.57 -5.53 -4.19
CA ARG A 234 10.04 -5.61 -5.56
C ARG A 234 9.24 -6.65 -6.32
N GLN A 235 8.68 -6.26 -7.45
CA GLN A 235 7.95 -7.19 -8.31
C GLN A 235 8.90 -8.26 -8.88
N ARG A 236 8.47 -9.53 -8.85
CA ARG A 236 9.18 -10.61 -9.51
C ARG A 236 9.10 -10.42 -11.02
N SER A 237 10.26 -10.49 -11.69
CA SER A 237 10.32 -10.56 -13.13
C SER A 237 10.23 -12.00 -13.61
N TYR A 238 9.58 -12.20 -14.74
CA TYR A 238 9.44 -13.52 -15.34
C TYR A 238 10.00 -13.44 -16.76
N ASP A 239 11.03 -14.22 -17.03
CA ASP A 239 11.56 -14.38 -18.38
C ASP A 239 10.99 -15.64 -19.02
N GLY A 240 10.22 -15.47 -20.08
CA GLY A 240 9.63 -16.56 -20.86
C GLY A 240 10.44 -16.90 -22.12
N SER A 241 11.64 -16.38 -22.29
CA SER A 241 12.46 -16.58 -23.49
C SER A 241 12.80 -18.07 -23.74
N TYR A 242 12.98 -18.83 -22.65
CA TYR A 242 13.29 -20.25 -22.69
C TYR A 242 12.12 -21.16 -23.07
N LEU A 243 10.89 -20.64 -23.04
CA LEU A 243 9.69 -21.45 -23.26
C LEU A 243 9.66 -21.98 -24.70
N LYS A 244 9.65 -23.28 -24.81
CA LYS A 244 9.31 -24.04 -26.03
C LYS A 244 7.83 -24.36 -25.99
N LEU A 245 7.10 -23.98 -27.04
CA LEU A 245 5.65 -24.13 -27.13
C LEU A 245 5.29 -25.20 -28.17
N PRO A 246 5.44 -26.49 -27.83
CA PRO A 246 5.05 -27.56 -28.71
C PRO A 246 3.53 -27.51 -28.89
N GLY A 247 3.04 -27.65 -30.11
CA GLY A 247 1.60 -27.56 -30.42
C GLY A 247 1.11 -26.18 -30.81
N LEU A 248 1.92 -25.13 -30.67
CA LEU A 248 1.60 -23.83 -31.26
C LEU A 248 1.82 -23.86 -32.77
N ASN A 249 0.89 -23.31 -33.56
CA ASN A 249 1.08 -23.17 -34.99
C ASN A 249 2.39 -22.44 -35.30
N PRO A 250 3.31 -23.02 -36.13
CA PRO A 250 4.62 -22.45 -36.44
C PRO A 250 4.57 -21.03 -37.04
N LEU A 251 3.45 -20.64 -37.63
CA LEU A 251 3.21 -19.31 -38.20
C LEU A 251 2.95 -18.27 -37.11
N LEU A 252 2.56 -18.70 -35.89
CA LEU A 252 2.30 -17.81 -34.77
C LEU A 252 3.55 -17.69 -33.90
N LYS A 253 4.08 -16.47 -33.81
CA LYS A 253 5.22 -16.14 -32.93
C LYS A 253 4.73 -15.29 -31.77
N LEU A 254 4.87 -15.78 -30.53
CA LEU A 254 4.60 -14.96 -29.35
C LEU A 254 5.61 -13.85 -29.22
N ARG A 255 5.12 -12.66 -28.86
CA ARG A 255 5.97 -11.52 -28.51
C ARG A 255 6.62 -11.77 -27.13
N PRO A 256 7.74 -11.12 -26.81
CA PRO A 256 8.43 -11.32 -25.52
C PRO A 256 7.51 -11.18 -24.31
N TYR A 257 6.69 -10.12 -24.25
CA TYR A 257 5.75 -9.92 -23.12
C TYR A 257 4.70 -11.03 -22.99
N GLN A 258 4.28 -11.64 -24.11
CA GLN A 258 3.35 -12.78 -24.09
C GLN A 258 4.01 -14.03 -23.53
N LYS A 259 5.26 -14.29 -23.91
CA LYS A 259 6.05 -15.38 -23.32
C LYS A 259 6.27 -15.18 -21.82
N ASN A 260 6.56 -13.94 -21.40
CA ASN A 260 6.72 -13.60 -19.99
C ASN A 260 5.42 -13.77 -19.21
N ALA A 261 4.26 -13.47 -19.80
CA ALA A 261 2.95 -13.71 -19.20
C ALA A 261 2.69 -15.22 -19.00
N VAL A 262 3.04 -16.04 -19.99
CA VAL A 262 2.94 -17.51 -19.88
C VAL A 262 3.91 -18.05 -18.81
N ALA A 263 5.16 -17.56 -18.78
CA ALA A 263 6.13 -17.93 -17.74
C ALA A 263 5.63 -17.56 -16.34
N ARG A 264 5.03 -16.37 -16.19
CA ARG A 264 4.41 -15.96 -14.94
C ARG A 264 3.30 -16.91 -14.51
N ALA A 265 2.40 -17.27 -15.40
CA ALA A 265 1.32 -18.19 -15.11
C ALA A 265 1.81 -19.58 -14.67
N LEU A 266 2.93 -20.04 -15.25
CA LEU A 266 3.56 -21.32 -14.89
C LEU A 266 4.28 -21.29 -13.53
N LEU A 267 4.97 -20.18 -13.22
CA LEU A 267 5.92 -20.09 -12.10
C LEU A 267 5.33 -19.42 -10.85
N CYS A 268 4.17 -18.75 -10.94
CA CYS A 268 3.60 -18.05 -9.77
C CYS A 268 2.96 -18.98 -8.74
N GLY A 269 2.71 -20.25 -9.08
CA GLY A 269 2.13 -21.24 -8.17
C GLY A 269 0.68 -20.99 -7.75
N GLY A 270 -0.02 -20.03 -8.38
CA GLY A 270 -1.38 -19.62 -8.04
C GLY A 270 -2.11 -18.96 -9.20
N ASN A 271 -3.23 -18.32 -8.90
CA ASN A 271 -4.01 -17.60 -9.89
C ASN A 271 -3.26 -16.41 -10.47
N THR A 272 -3.32 -16.23 -11.79
CA THR A 272 -2.66 -15.13 -12.49
C THR A 272 -3.68 -14.25 -13.19
N LEU A 273 -3.60 -12.94 -12.96
CA LEU A 273 -4.38 -11.93 -13.68
C LEU A 273 -3.57 -11.39 -14.86
N LEU A 274 -4.08 -11.57 -16.08
CA LEU A 274 -3.52 -10.99 -17.31
C LEU A 274 -4.18 -9.64 -17.61
N ALA A 275 -3.67 -8.57 -17.02
CA ALA A 275 -4.20 -7.21 -17.15
C ALA A 275 -3.63 -6.44 -18.36
N HIS A 276 -3.33 -7.12 -19.45
CA HIS A 276 -2.87 -6.49 -20.69
C HIS A 276 -3.99 -5.68 -21.37
N THR A 277 -3.62 -4.66 -22.14
CA THR A 277 -4.57 -3.86 -22.92
C THR A 277 -5.38 -4.70 -23.90
N VAL A 278 -6.50 -4.18 -24.34
CA VAL A 278 -7.31 -4.82 -25.40
C VAL A 278 -6.47 -4.94 -26.68
N GLY A 279 -6.53 -6.10 -27.33
CA GLY A 279 -5.73 -6.37 -28.54
C GLY A 279 -4.30 -6.89 -28.28
N ALA A 280 -3.84 -6.99 -27.05
CA ALA A 280 -2.50 -7.53 -26.72
C ALA A 280 -2.33 -9.05 -26.95
N GLY A 281 -3.40 -9.77 -27.28
CA GLY A 281 -3.34 -11.19 -27.56
C GLY A 281 -3.44 -12.10 -26.33
N LYS A 282 -4.17 -11.66 -25.30
CA LYS A 282 -4.41 -12.45 -24.06
C LYS A 282 -4.91 -13.87 -24.32
N SER A 283 -5.79 -14.05 -25.32
CA SER A 283 -6.28 -15.38 -25.70
C SER A 283 -5.15 -16.29 -26.18
N LEU A 284 -4.16 -15.76 -26.89
CA LEU A 284 -3.00 -16.53 -27.36
C LEU A 284 -2.10 -16.93 -26.18
N GLU A 285 -1.93 -16.05 -25.18
CA GLU A 285 -1.21 -16.35 -23.94
C GLU A 285 -1.89 -17.48 -23.16
N THR A 286 -3.22 -17.39 -23.00
CA THR A 286 -4.01 -18.43 -22.30
C THR A 286 -3.95 -19.78 -23.02
N VAL A 287 -4.13 -19.79 -24.32
CA VAL A 287 -4.03 -21.02 -25.13
C VAL A 287 -2.62 -21.61 -25.03
N SER A 288 -1.57 -20.79 -25.13
CA SER A 288 -0.19 -21.26 -24.99
C SER A 288 0.10 -21.86 -23.62
N TYR A 289 -0.44 -21.27 -22.53
CA TYR A 289 -0.35 -21.83 -21.18
C TYR A 289 -1.05 -23.20 -21.11
N THR A 290 -2.25 -23.30 -21.67
CA THR A 290 -3.04 -24.55 -21.69
C THR A 290 -2.30 -25.68 -22.40
N HIS A 291 -1.66 -25.39 -23.54
CA HIS A 291 -0.84 -26.38 -24.26
C HIS A 291 0.40 -26.86 -23.50
N LEU A 292 0.92 -26.05 -22.58
CA LEU A 292 2.07 -26.45 -21.74
C LEU A 292 1.64 -27.25 -20.51
N THR A 293 0.43 -27.05 -20.01
CA THR A 293 -0.02 -27.62 -18.72
C THR A 293 -0.94 -28.83 -18.86
N LEU A 294 -1.69 -28.91 -19.95
CA LEU A 294 -2.54 -30.06 -20.20
C LEU A 294 -1.78 -31.15 -20.93
N PRO A 295 -1.96 -32.44 -20.55
CA PRO A 295 -1.39 -33.55 -21.31
C PRO A 295 -1.97 -33.53 -22.73
N THR A 296 -1.09 -33.47 -23.72
CA THR A 296 -1.49 -33.64 -25.12
C THR A 296 -2.05 -35.03 -25.28
N ILE A 297 -3.35 -35.15 -25.37
CA ILE A 297 -3.96 -36.40 -25.78
C ILE A 297 -3.65 -36.55 -27.28
N CYS A 298 -2.61 -37.33 -27.59
CA CYS A 298 -2.32 -37.77 -28.95
C CYS A 298 -3.16 -38.98 -29.26
#